data_ddbe044d25ee00297904244a665f5b35
#
_entry.id   ddbe044d25ee00297904244a665f5b35
#
_cell.length_a   1.000
_cell.length_b   1.000
_cell.length_c   1.000
_cell.angle_alpha   90.00
_cell.angle_beta   90.00
_cell.angle_gamma   90.00
#
_symmetry.space_group_name_H-M   'P 1'
#
loop_
_entity.id
_entity.type
_entity.pdbx_description
1 polymer ?
#
loop_
_entity_poly.entity_id
_entity_poly.type
_entity_poly.pdbx_seq_one_letter_code
_entity_poly.pdbx_strand_id
1 'polypeptide(L)'
;MAQRPDQPTGGPAGLLGIGYEPGGAPGARAAVVDGPQARVGEAPGTGEARLHGQQSSGTGEHRTYGPQPPPSAPDGHPASSAPSPSPGSPLAGRTAGELLADYLHRQSADFLRSLRLHRESGSDAEGAGEAARQLCSAARRISATLHTFRPLTDETWADQLQAELGWLSGTLAREQACAARRDRLMAALQRLTGRGERAERGGRGDRGGRGGRGGRGGRGGRGDHAGAGTAAGTRTAAARAAEPEAEGALSAGAARAGALLDRQLTLARTRAHSAALQALGSSRFHAVADSVAVLASEAPLDRAAAEVPAAEALPPLAEQAHRRLADAVAALPLSRAGHPYNADALAADHRQDAPWHQVRALVRLSRYAQEVVAPDHADPRLLEAGHALERHRDAAEAAAAAAAAARTPRIAPATAYALGVLHADQRHEVEAARFAFGRVWLPGEWSGGRM
;
A
#
# COMPACT_ATOMS: atom_id res chain seq x y z
N MET A 1 30.51 -35.06 -28.66
CA MET A 1 29.57 -34.14 -29.33
C MET A 1 28.27 -34.20 -28.56
N ALA A 2 28.02 -33.25 -27.66
CA ALA A 2 26.78 -33.15 -26.91
C ALA A 2 26.24 -31.72 -27.15
N GLN A 3 25.04 -31.65 -27.74
CA GLN A 3 24.35 -30.42 -28.09
C GLN A 3 23.85 -29.71 -26.83
N ARG A 4 24.10 -28.40 -26.77
CA ARG A 4 23.48 -27.46 -25.79
C ARG A 4 22.07 -27.13 -26.28
N PRO A 5 21.09 -27.02 -25.37
CA PRO A 5 19.79 -26.45 -25.73
C PRO A 5 19.84 -24.92 -25.68
N ASP A 6 19.20 -24.30 -26.66
CA ASP A 6 19.05 -22.86 -26.87
C ASP A 6 18.30 -22.16 -25.72
N GLN A 7 18.81 -20.99 -25.35
CA GLN A 7 18.12 -20.06 -24.46
C GLN A 7 17.15 -19.17 -25.27
N PRO A 8 15.93 -18.91 -24.78
CA PRO A 8 15.07 -17.90 -25.40
C PRO A 8 15.49 -16.49 -24.97
N THR A 9 15.72 -15.65 -25.95
CA THR A 9 15.92 -14.20 -25.83
C THR A 9 14.63 -13.54 -25.34
N GLY A 10 14.58 -13.11 -24.06
CA GLY A 10 13.52 -12.27 -23.52
C GLY A 10 13.85 -10.79 -23.69
N GLY A 11 12.94 -10.05 -24.32
CA GLY A 11 12.98 -8.60 -24.45
C GLY A 11 12.79 -7.87 -23.12
N PRO A 12 12.99 -6.54 -23.06
CA PRO A 12 13.04 -5.78 -21.81
C PRO A 12 11.67 -5.65 -21.17
N ALA A 13 11.48 -6.33 -20.07
CA ALA A 13 10.29 -6.17 -19.21
C ALA A 13 10.55 -5.08 -18.18
N GLY A 14 9.65 -4.16 -18.19
CA GLY A 14 9.32 -3.01 -17.44
C GLY A 14 9.88 -2.80 -16.03
N LEU A 15 10.18 -1.54 -15.82
CA LEU A 15 10.50 -0.84 -14.59
C LEU A 15 9.56 -1.21 -13.42
N LEU A 16 10.21 -1.40 -12.25
CA LEU A 16 9.60 -1.68 -10.95
C LEU A 16 9.11 -3.12 -10.73
N GLY A 17 10.00 -4.07 -10.85
CA GLY A 17 9.81 -5.44 -10.35
C GLY A 17 9.87 -5.55 -8.83
N ILE A 18 8.97 -4.88 -8.11
CA ILE A 18 8.54 -5.34 -6.78
C ILE A 18 7.38 -6.29 -7.04
N GLY A 19 7.71 -7.51 -7.48
CA GLY A 19 6.77 -8.56 -7.79
C GLY A 19 5.92 -8.91 -6.58
N TYR A 20 4.68 -8.45 -6.59
CA TYR A 20 3.59 -9.05 -5.85
C TYR A 20 2.99 -10.14 -6.76
N GLU A 21 3.46 -11.37 -6.62
CA GLU A 21 2.70 -12.53 -7.08
C GLU A 21 1.67 -12.91 -6.02
N PRO A 22 0.35 -12.89 -6.33
CA PRO A 22 -0.64 -13.51 -5.47
C PRO A 22 -0.42 -15.03 -5.53
N GLY A 23 -0.24 -15.65 -4.35
CA GLY A 23 0.00 -17.07 -4.20
C GLY A 23 -0.93 -17.94 -5.03
N GLY A 24 -0.39 -18.62 -6.02
CA GLY A 24 -1.07 -19.61 -6.82
C GLY A 24 -1.40 -20.83 -5.97
N ALA A 25 -2.66 -21.23 -5.97
CA ALA A 25 -3.11 -22.49 -5.40
C ALA A 25 -2.61 -23.68 -6.26
N PRO A 26 -2.22 -24.82 -5.66
CA PRO A 26 -1.81 -25.97 -6.42
C PRO A 26 -3.02 -26.76 -6.96
N GLY A 27 -3.02 -27.01 -8.28
CA GLY A 27 -3.50 -28.24 -8.88
C GLY A 27 -5.00 -28.45 -9.03
N ALA A 28 -5.54 -28.09 -10.20
CA ALA A 28 -6.61 -28.85 -10.82
C ALA A 28 -6.20 -29.19 -12.26
N ARG A 29 -6.02 -30.47 -12.53
CA ARG A 29 -5.86 -31.01 -13.90
C ARG A 29 -7.16 -30.73 -14.66
N ALA A 30 -7.08 -29.93 -15.74
CA ALA A 30 -8.16 -29.80 -16.70
C ALA A 30 -7.97 -30.81 -17.83
N ALA A 31 -9.06 -31.52 -18.10
CA ALA A 31 -9.19 -32.45 -19.22
C ALA A 31 -9.23 -31.69 -20.54
N VAL A 32 -8.51 -32.25 -21.51
CA VAL A 32 -8.52 -31.87 -22.93
C VAL A 32 -9.91 -32.20 -23.50
N VAL A 33 -10.57 -31.21 -24.12
CA VAL A 33 -11.69 -31.44 -25.03
C VAL A 33 -11.35 -30.71 -26.34
N ASP A 34 -11.28 -31.54 -27.40
CA ASP A 34 -11.03 -31.19 -28.80
C ASP A 34 -12.23 -30.48 -29.46
N GLY A 35 -11.93 -29.55 -30.40
CA GLY A 35 -12.68 -29.25 -31.60
C GLY A 35 -13.35 -27.88 -31.69
N PRO A 36 -13.71 -27.39 -32.93
CA PRO A 36 -12.97 -27.38 -34.17
C PRO A 36 -12.75 -25.94 -34.75
N GLN A 37 -11.87 -25.88 -35.71
CA GLN A 37 -11.49 -24.73 -36.54
C GLN A 37 -12.63 -24.15 -37.37
N ALA A 38 -12.68 -22.83 -37.52
CA ALA A 38 -13.35 -22.16 -38.63
C ALA A 38 -12.59 -20.93 -39.13
N ARG A 39 -12.47 -20.91 -40.41
CA ARG A 39 -11.71 -20.18 -41.42
C ARG A 39 -11.90 -18.66 -41.43
N VAL A 40 -10.78 -17.97 -41.69
CA VAL A 40 -10.46 -16.93 -42.69
C VAL A 40 -11.63 -16.29 -43.46
N GLY A 41 -11.63 -14.95 -43.45
CA GLY A 41 -12.42 -14.11 -44.33
C GLY A 41 -11.84 -12.69 -44.43
N GLU A 42 -11.34 -12.37 -45.58
CA GLU A 42 -10.72 -11.19 -46.16
C GLU A 42 -11.42 -9.85 -45.91
N ALA A 43 -10.63 -8.76 -45.90
CA ALA A 43 -11.03 -7.40 -46.25
C ALA A 43 -11.28 -7.29 -47.79
N PRO A 44 -11.86 -6.22 -48.36
CA PRO A 44 -11.40 -4.83 -48.30
C PRO A 44 -12.48 -3.76 -48.46
N GLY A 45 -12.10 -2.46 -48.47
CA GLY A 45 -12.91 -1.44 -49.10
C GLY A 45 -12.84 -0.02 -48.52
N THR A 46 -12.01 0.76 -49.13
CA THR A 46 -11.95 2.23 -49.27
C THR A 46 -13.32 2.95 -49.40
N GLY A 47 -13.42 4.16 -48.85
CA GLY A 47 -14.54 5.07 -49.10
C GLY A 47 -14.32 6.48 -48.56
N GLU A 48 -13.78 7.37 -49.39
CA GLU A 48 -13.83 8.84 -49.22
C GLU A 48 -15.25 9.35 -49.41
N ALA A 49 -15.63 10.45 -48.71
CA ALA A 49 -16.48 11.54 -49.19
C ALA A 49 -16.69 12.61 -48.10
N ARG A 50 -16.10 13.76 -48.24
CA ARG A 50 -16.64 15.08 -48.69
C ARG A 50 -17.72 15.73 -47.82
N LEU A 51 -17.31 16.87 -47.19
CA LEU A 51 -17.83 18.24 -47.29
C LEU A 51 -19.36 18.48 -47.31
N HIS A 52 -19.79 19.28 -46.31
CA HIS A 52 -20.74 20.45 -46.45
C HIS A 52 -20.77 21.09 -45.04
N GLY A 53 -20.51 22.32 -44.77
CA GLY A 53 -20.79 23.61 -45.41
C GLY A 53 -22.16 24.12 -44.98
N GLN A 54 -22.26 24.90 -43.88
CA GLN A 54 -23.33 25.89 -43.79
C GLN A 54 -22.92 27.05 -42.88
N GLN A 55 -22.89 28.20 -43.54
CA GLN A 55 -22.81 29.54 -42.99
C GLN A 55 -24.15 29.95 -42.41
N SER A 56 -24.16 30.71 -41.34
CA SER A 56 -25.21 31.69 -41.08
C SER A 56 -24.65 32.93 -40.40
N SER A 57 -24.92 33.99 -41.06
CA SER A 57 -24.64 35.40 -40.83
C SER A 57 -25.41 35.95 -39.64
N GLY A 58 -24.80 36.87 -38.90
CA GLY A 58 -25.46 37.73 -37.92
C GLY A 58 -24.72 39.02 -37.77
N THR A 59 -25.26 40.06 -38.33
CA THR A 59 -24.89 41.49 -38.36
C THR A 59 -24.89 42.14 -36.96
N GLY A 60 -23.96 43.08 -36.74
CA GLY A 60 -24.24 44.15 -35.80
C GLY A 60 -23.07 44.83 -35.14
N GLU A 61 -22.78 46.03 -35.66
CA GLU A 61 -22.31 47.23 -35.02
C GLU A 61 -20.83 47.51 -34.82
N HIS A 62 -20.35 48.37 -35.69
CA HIS A 62 -19.15 49.21 -35.63
C HIS A 62 -19.08 50.07 -34.37
N ARG A 63 -18.00 49.99 -33.61
CA ARG A 63 -17.44 51.10 -32.85
C ARG A 63 -15.98 51.25 -33.18
N THR A 64 -15.70 52.34 -33.87
CA THR A 64 -14.38 52.91 -34.16
C THR A 64 -13.70 53.35 -32.86
N TYR A 65 -12.54 52.78 -32.56
CA TYR A 65 -11.59 53.37 -31.63
C TYR A 65 -10.23 53.49 -32.32
N GLY A 66 -9.64 54.68 -32.21
CA GLY A 66 -8.40 55.09 -32.87
C GLY A 66 -7.15 54.34 -32.37
N PRO A 67 -6.05 54.46 -33.12
CA PRO A 67 -4.86 53.71 -32.87
C PRO A 67 -4.12 54.16 -31.60
N GLN A 68 -3.92 53.25 -30.66
CA GLN A 68 -3.08 53.40 -29.49
C GLN A 68 -1.64 52.98 -29.85
N PRO A 69 -0.59 53.70 -29.40
CA PRO A 69 0.78 53.35 -29.69
C PRO A 69 1.19 52.05 -28.96
N PRO A 70 2.18 51.29 -29.49
CA PRO A 70 2.62 50.04 -28.88
C PRO A 70 3.28 50.29 -27.52
N PRO A 71 3.01 49.42 -26.50
CA PRO A 71 3.74 49.51 -25.23
C PRO A 71 5.19 49.07 -25.44
N SER A 72 6.10 49.85 -24.89
CA SER A 72 7.53 49.60 -24.83
C SER A 72 7.79 48.22 -24.20
N ALA A 73 8.71 47.44 -24.77
CA ALA A 73 9.18 46.18 -24.26
C ALA A 73 9.69 46.35 -22.81
N PRO A 74 9.32 45.45 -21.87
CA PRO A 74 9.98 45.43 -20.58
C PRO A 74 11.35 44.76 -20.74
N ASP A 75 12.34 45.47 -20.22
CA ASP A 75 13.72 45.05 -20.08
C ASP A 75 13.88 43.66 -19.48
N GLY A 76 14.98 43.01 -19.91
CA GLY A 76 15.38 41.65 -19.59
C GLY A 76 15.09 41.18 -18.16
N HIS A 77 14.38 40.11 -18.05
CA HIS A 77 14.39 39.33 -16.83
C HIS A 77 15.80 38.76 -16.61
N PRO A 78 16.44 39.01 -15.46
CA PRO A 78 17.65 38.33 -15.12
C PRO A 78 17.30 36.83 -15.01
N ALA A 79 18.08 36.00 -15.70
CA ALA A 79 18.07 34.55 -15.54
C ALA A 79 18.02 34.24 -14.04
N SER A 80 17.00 33.46 -13.63
CA SER A 80 16.81 32.99 -12.27
C SER A 80 18.05 32.20 -11.88
N SER A 81 19.01 32.86 -11.24
CA SER A 81 20.18 32.21 -10.66
C SER A 81 19.64 31.24 -9.60
N ALA A 82 19.92 29.97 -9.78
CA ALA A 82 19.67 28.96 -8.75
C ALA A 82 20.26 29.47 -7.42
N PRO A 83 19.55 29.33 -6.29
CA PRO A 83 20.05 29.80 -5.01
C PRO A 83 21.37 29.09 -4.69
N SER A 84 22.44 29.84 -4.52
CA SER A 84 23.72 29.30 -4.08
C SER A 84 23.55 28.59 -2.73
N PRO A 85 24.11 27.40 -2.53
CA PRO A 85 23.97 26.67 -1.28
C PRO A 85 24.50 27.49 -0.11
N SER A 86 23.71 27.58 0.95
CA SER A 86 24.11 28.21 2.21
C SER A 86 25.39 27.55 2.74
N PRO A 87 26.36 28.28 3.33
CA PRO A 87 27.65 27.74 3.79
C PRO A 87 27.59 26.71 4.90
N GLY A 88 26.42 26.26 5.33
CA GLY A 88 26.17 25.14 6.27
C GLY A 88 25.48 23.94 5.63
N SER A 89 25.29 23.93 4.30
CA SER A 89 24.66 22.80 3.62
C SER A 89 25.61 21.57 3.60
N PRO A 90 25.13 20.35 3.91
CA PRO A 90 25.93 19.13 3.81
C PRO A 90 26.44 18.86 2.38
N LEU A 91 25.88 19.55 1.38
CA LEU A 91 26.28 19.46 -0.02
C LEU A 91 27.43 20.41 -0.37
N ALA A 92 27.74 21.40 0.47
CA ALA A 92 28.73 22.43 0.15
C ALA A 92 30.14 21.87 0.10
N GLY A 93 30.83 22.14 -1.00
CA GLY A 93 32.25 21.78 -1.16
C GLY A 93 32.56 20.30 -1.36
N ARG A 94 31.54 19.45 -1.55
CA ARG A 94 31.68 18.02 -1.81
C ARG A 94 31.22 17.64 -3.21
N THR A 95 31.76 16.58 -3.75
CA THR A 95 31.27 16.00 -5.03
C THR A 95 30.06 15.11 -4.79
N ALA A 96 29.28 14.89 -5.86
CA ALA A 96 28.15 13.97 -5.84
C ALA A 96 28.57 12.54 -5.48
N GLY A 97 29.73 12.12 -6.02
CA GLY A 97 30.29 10.80 -5.75
C GLY A 97 30.68 10.61 -4.28
N GLU A 98 31.32 11.59 -3.64
CA GLU A 98 31.69 11.51 -2.23
C GLU A 98 30.48 11.34 -1.31
N LEU A 99 29.43 12.13 -1.54
CA LEU A 99 28.22 12.05 -0.71
C LEU A 99 27.45 10.75 -0.92
N LEU A 100 27.33 10.35 -2.18
CA LEU A 100 26.63 9.11 -2.53
C LEU A 100 27.39 7.89 -2.02
N ALA A 101 28.71 7.85 -2.17
CA ALA A 101 29.56 6.78 -1.64
C ALA A 101 29.44 6.69 -0.12
N ASP A 102 29.58 7.80 0.61
CA ASP A 102 29.44 7.83 2.07
C ASP A 102 28.09 7.29 2.56
N TYR A 103 27.00 7.65 1.84
CA TYR A 103 25.67 7.13 2.19
C TYR A 103 25.59 5.61 1.93
N LEU A 104 26.03 5.16 0.75
CA LEU A 104 26.02 3.75 0.38
C LEU A 104 26.92 2.91 1.30
N HIS A 105 28.11 3.40 1.65
CA HIS A 105 29.00 2.72 2.60
C HIS A 105 28.35 2.53 3.97
N ARG A 106 27.67 3.56 4.51
CA ARG A 106 26.94 3.44 5.78
C ARG A 106 25.82 2.40 5.69
N GLN A 107 25.02 2.43 4.62
CA GLN A 107 23.91 1.49 4.45
C GLN A 107 24.41 0.05 4.24
N SER A 108 25.53 -0.12 3.55
CA SER A 108 26.17 -1.44 3.36
C SER A 108 26.77 -1.98 4.67
N ALA A 109 27.38 -1.12 5.48
CA ALA A 109 27.84 -1.49 6.81
C ALA A 109 26.67 -1.91 7.73
N ASP A 110 25.54 -1.19 7.67
CA ASP A 110 24.33 -1.55 8.41
C ASP A 110 23.74 -2.88 7.95
N PHE A 111 23.72 -3.13 6.64
CA PHE A 111 23.32 -4.42 6.08
C PHE A 111 24.18 -5.57 6.59
N LEU A 112 25.49 -5.45 6.48
CA LEU A 112 26.45 -6.49 6.92
C LEU A 112 26.40 -6.72 8.43
N ARG A 113 26.24 -5.65 9.22
CA ARG A 113 26.04 -5.75 10.68
C ARG A 113 24.75 -6.49 11.01
N SER A 114 23.64 -6.13 10.37
CA SER A 114 22.34 -6.77 10.58
C SER A 114 22.37 -8.24 10.16
N LEU A 115 23.11 -8.57 9.09
CA LEU A 115 23.32 -9.95 8.65
C LEU A 115 24.09 -10.76 9.70
N ARG A 116 25.14 -10.18 10.30
CA ARG A 116 25.89 -10.83 11.37
C ARG A 116 25.01 -11.08 12.58
N LEU A 117 24.27 -10.06 13.05
CA LEU A 117 23.34 -10.19 14.17
C LEU A 117 22.27 -11.26 13.90
N HIS A 118 21.74 -11.34 12.68
CA HIS A 118 20.78 -12.37 12.32
C HIS A 118 21.38 -13.79 12.40
N ARG A 119 22.65 -13.97 12.03
CA ARG A 119 23.35 -15.26 12.16
C ARG A 119 23.67 -15.61 13.61
N GLU A 120 24.02 -14.62 14.41
CA GLU A 120 24.37 -14.77 15.83
C GLU A 120 23.15 -14.98 16.73
N SER A 121 21.96 -14.53 16.31
CA SER A 121 20.72 -14.67 17.10
C SER A 121 20.29 -16.13 17.33
N GLY A 122 20.75 -17.08 16.52
CA GLY A 122 20.55 -18.51 16.75
C GLY A 122 19.09 -18.88 17.01
N SER A 123 18.77 -19.33 18.23
CA SER A 123 17.42 -19.69 18.68
C SER A 123 16.59 -18.51 19.19
N ASP A 124 17.16 -17.32 19.34
CA ASP A 124 16.42 -16.10 19.72
C ASP A 124 15.60 -15.58 18.55
N ALA A 125 14.31 -15.96 18.52
CA ALA A 125 13.40 -15.59 17.44
C ALA A 125 13.09 -14.08 17.38
N GLU A 126 13.15 -13.36 18.53
CA GLU A 126 12.90 -11.93 18.59
C GLU A 126 14.11 -11.15 18.06
N GLY A 127 15.30 -11.46 18.51
CA GLY A 127 16.54 -10.85 18.03
C GLY A 127 16.77 -11.13 16.53
N ALA A 128 16.55 -12.37 16.08
CA ALA A 128 16.60 -12.71 14.66
C ALA A 128 15.59 -11.92 13.83
N GLY A 129 14.36 -11.73 14.37
CA GLY A 129 13.32 -10.96 13.73
C GLY A 129 13.68 -9.47 13.58
N GLU A 130 14.27 -8.85 14.61
CA GLU A 130 14.73 -7.46 14.55
C GLU A 130 15.89 -7.30 13.58
N ALA A 131 16.89 -8.17 13.64
CA ALA A 131 18.02 -8.16 12.72
C ALA A 131 17.56 -8.30 11.26
N ALA A 132 16.59 -9.18 10.97
CA ALA A 132 16.00 -9.32 9.64
C ALA A 132 15.26 -8.03 9.19
N ARG A 133 14.57 -7.33 10.09
CA ARG A 133 13.93 -6.02 9.78
C ARG A 133 14.97 -4.97 9.41
N GLN A 134 16.05 -4.86 10.17
CA GLN A 134 17.14 -3.92 9.92
C GLN A 134 17.85 -4.24 8.60
N LEU A 135 18.15 -5.51 8.33
CA LEU A 135 18.72 -5.96 7.07
C LEU A 135 17.84 -5.59 5.87
N CYS A 136 16.53 -5.86 5.95
CA CYS A 136 15.59 -5.46 4.90
C CYS A 136 15.49 -3.94 4.77
N SER A 137 15.66 -3.19 5.86
CA SER A 137 15.65 -1.72 5.83
C SER A 137 16.86 -1.16 5.09
N ALA A 138 18.06 -1.65 5.41
CA ALA A 138 19.30 -1.29 4.74
C ALA A 138 19.27 -1.67 3.25
N ALA A 139 18.84 -2.90 2.93
CA ALA A 139 18.68 -3.35 1.56
C ALA A 139 17.75 -2.44 0.73
N ARG A 140 16.63 -1.99 1.31
CA ARG A 140 15.71 -1.06 0.64
C ARG A 140 16.31 0.32 0.44
N ARG A 141 17.10 0.83 1.40
CA ARG A 141 17.81 2.11 1.25
C ARG A 141 18.85 2.03 0.13
N ILE A 142 19.67 1.00 0.11
CA ILE A 142 20.65 0.79 -0.97
C ILE A 142 19.92 0.73 -2.31
N SER A 143 18.92 -0.15 -2.46
CA SER A 143 18.17 -0.31 -3.70
C SER A 143 17.50 0.99 -4.16
N ALA A 144 16.89 1.74 -3.26
CA ALA A 144 16.23 3.01 -3.58
C ALA A 144 17.23 4.10 -3.97
N THR A 145 18.39 4.15 -3.33
CA THR A 145 19.47 5.11 -3.64
C THR A 145 20.05 4.82 -5.03
N LEU A 146 20.36 3.56 -5.33
CA LEU A 146 20.82 3.15 -6.65
C LEU A 146 19.78 3.45 -7.74
N HIS A 147 18.48 3.31 -7.42
CA HIS A 147 17.41 3.66 -8.35
C HIS A 147 17.32 5.17 -8.60
N THR A 148 17.34 5.97 -7.54
CA THR A 148 17.14 7.43 -7.64
C THR A 148 18.34 8.10 -8.27
N PHE A 149 19.55 7.69 -7.89
CA PHE A 149 20.81 8.27 -8.35
C PHE A 149 21.51 7.43 -9.42
N ARG A 150 20.73 6.62 -10.16
CA ARG A 150 21.21 5.73 -11.22
C ARG A 150 22.16 6.42 -12.23
N PRO A 151 21.93 7.69 -12.68
CA PRO A 151 22.85 8.36 -13.59
C PRO A 151 24.26 8.62 -13.05
N LEU A 152 24.46 8.47 -11.73
CA LEU A 152 25.75 8.65 -11.07
C LEU A 152 26.46 7.32 -10.77
N THR A 153 25.86 6.18 -11.15
CA THR A 153 26.36 4.84 -10.86
C THR A 153 26.62 4.05 -12.15
N ASP A 154 27.43 3.00 -12.08
CA ASP A 154 27.43 1.98 -13.12
C ASP A 154 26.02 1.37 -13.20
N GLU A 155 25.31 1.69 -14.28
CA GLU A 155 23.90 1.34 -14.45
C GLU A 155 23.67 -0.18 -14.45
N THR A 156 24.54 -0.94 -15.11
CA THR A 156 24.39 -2.40 -15.24
C THR A 156 24.55 -3.07 -13.88
N TRP A 157 25.58 -2.68 -13.14
CA TRP A 157 25.82 -3.18 -11.80
C TRP A 157 24.73 -2.77 -10.83
N ALA A 158 24.28 -1.51 -10.88
CA ALA A 158 23.22 -0.99 -10.01
C ALA A 158 21.90 -1.74 -10.24
N ASP A 159 21.48 -1.96 -11.49
CA ASP A 159 20.25 -2.69 -11.81
C ASP A 159 20.32 -4.15 -11.34
N GLN A 160 21.47 -4.81 -11.52
CA GLN A 160 21.67 -6.17 -11.01
C GLN A 160 21.56 -6.25 -9.49
N LEU A 161 22.25 -5.37 -8.77
CA LEU A 161 22.20 -5.36 -7.31
C LEU A 161 20.81 -5.01 -6.78
N GLN A 162 20.10 -4.07 -7.42
CA GLN A 162 18.70 -3.74 -7.08
C GLN A 162 17.79 -4.96 -7.17
N ALA A 163 17.88 -5.74 -8.26
CA ALA A 163 17.08 -6.94 -8.46
C ALA A 163 17.36 -7.99 -7.36
N GLU A 164 18.64 -8.19 -7.03
CA GLU A 164 19.07 -9.13 -6.02
C GLU A 164 18.64 -8.71 -4.59
N LEU A 165 18.80 -7.44 -4.23
CA LEU A 165 18.33 -6.90 -2.95
C LEU A 165 16.80 -6.95 -2.85
N GLY A 166 16.08 -6.74 -3.95
CA GLY A 166 14.63 -6.89 -4.03
C GLY A 166 14.19 -8.32 -3.74
N TRP A 167 14.85 -9.31 -4.37
CA TRP A 167 14.59 -10.72 -4.11
C TRP A 167 14.84 -11.11 -2.65
N LEU A 168 16.00 -10.72 -2.09
CA LEU A 168 16.37 -11.02 -0.72
C LEU A 168 15.40 -10.40 0.28
N SER A 169 15.14 -9.08 0.15
CA SER A 169 14.22 -8.35 1.03
C SER A 169 12.81 -8.93 0.98
N GLY A 170 12.32 -9.29 -0.20
CA GLY A 170 11.01 -9.89 -0.39
C GLY A 170 10.91 -11.27 0.27
N THR A 171 11.97 -12.07 0.19
CA THR A 171 12.01 -13.40 0.80
C THR A 171 12.01 -13.33 2.33
N LEU A 172 12.88 -12.51 2.91
CA LEU A 172 13.00 -12.35 4.37
C LEU A 172 11.77 -11.69 4.99
N ALA A 173 11.15 -10.74 4.31
CA ALA A 173 9.97 -10.04 4.84
C ALA A 173 8.72 -10.92 4.91
N ARG A 174 8.63 -12.00 4.15
CA ARG A 174 7.41 -12.85 4.08
C ARG A 174 7.07 -13.51 5.42
N GLU A 175 8.06 -13.98 6.15
CA GLU A 175 7.83 -14.62 7.46
C GLU A 175 7.21 -13.63 8.43
N GLN A 176 7.81 -12.45 8.57
CA GLN A 176 7.33 -11.40 9.46
C GLN A 176 5.95 -10.87 9.03
N ALA A 177 5.72 -10.74 7.72
CA ALA A 177 4.42 -10.34 7.19
C ALA A 177 3.33 -11.37 7.54
N CYS A 178 3.62 -12.67 7.51
CA CYS A 178 2.67 -13.71 7.93
C CYS A 178 2.38 -13.64 9.44
N ALA A 179 3.40 -13.42 10.28
CA ALA A 179 3.23 -13.27 11.72
C ALA A 179 2.39 -12.04 12.06
N ALA A 180 2.77 -10.87 11.54
CA ALA A 180 2.04 -9.62 11.77
C ALA A 180 0.58 -9.68 11.30
N ARG A 181 0.31 -10.30 10.15
CA ARG A 181 -1.05 -10.52 9.63
C ARG A 181 -1.87 -11.42 10.54
N ARG A 182 -1.27 -12.52 11.04
CA ARG A 182 -1.91 -13.41 12.01
C ARG A 182 -2.31 -12.65 13.26
N ASP A 183 -1.38 -11.92 13.87
CA ASP A 183 -1.60 -11.20 15.12
C ASP A 183 -2.66 -10.10 14.93
N ARG A 184 -2.63 -9.38 13.81
CA ARG A 184 -3.63 -8.39 13.44
C ARG A 184 -5.04 -8.99 13.35
N LEU A 185 -5.19 -10.12 12.66
CA LEU A 185 -6.49 -10.77 12.47
C LEU A 185 -7.01 -11.38 13.78
N MET A 186 -6.14 -11.96 14.60
CA MET A 186 -6.55 -12.46 15.95
C MET A 186 -7.00 -11.32 16.84
N ALA A 187 -6.27 -10.21 16.90
CA ALA A 187 -6.68 -9.02 17.66
C ALA A 187 -8.01 -8.43 17.13
N ALA A 188 -8.23 -8.42 15.82
CA ALA A 188 -9.48 -7.96 15.22
C ALA A 188 -10.67 -8.87 15.62
N LEU A 189 -10.51 -10.19 15.58
CA LEU A 189 -11.53 -11.14 16.03
C LEU A 189 -11.87 -10.94 17.51
N GLN A 190 -10.87 -10.74 18.38
CA GLN A 190 -11.08 -10.47 19.80
C GLN A 190 -11.86 -9.16 20.02
N ARG A 191 -11.56 -8.11 19.26
CA ARG A 191 -12.31 -6.85 19.34
C ARG A 191 -13.78 -7.03 18.93
N LEU A 192 -14.04 -7.78 17.87
CA LEU A 192 -15.39 -8.02 17.36
C LEU A 192 -16.23 -8.84 18.33
N THR A 193 -15.66 -9.91 18.91
CA THR A 193 -16.36 -10.73 19.93
C THR A 193 -16.51 -10.02 21.27
N GLY A 194 -15.50 -9.28 21.75
CA GLY A 194 -15.54 -8.55 23.01
C GLY A 194 -16.51 -7.35 23.01
N ARG A 195 -16.85 -6.80 21.84
CA ARG A 195 -17.93 -5.81 21.69
C ARG A 195 -19.30 -6.44 21.93
N GLY A 196 -19.54 -7.63 21.42
CA GLY A 196 -20.78 -8.39 21.67
C GLY A 196 -20.98 -8.67 23.16
N GLU A 197 -19.97 -9.17 23.85
CA GLU A 197 -20.03 -9.47 25.29
C GLU A 197 -20.31 -8.21 26.16
N ARG A 198 -19.77 -7.06 25.78
CA ARG A 198 -20.04 -5.78 26.49
C ARG A 198 -21.46 -5.28 26.24
N ALA A 199 -21.98 -5.42 25.03
CA ALA A 199 -23.37 -5.07 24.72
C ALA A 199 -24.35 -5.95 25.49
N GLU A 200 -24.09 -7.26 25.62
CA GLU A 200 -24.92 -8.17 26.45
C GLU A 200 -24.90 -7.84 27.91
N ARG A 201 -23.74 -7.50 28.49
CA ARG A 201 -23.63 -7.10 29.91
C ARG A 201 -24.34 -5.77 30.21
N GLY A 202 -24.24 -4.78 29.30
CA GLY A 202 -24.92 -3.50 29.40
C GLY A 202 -26.44 -3.65 29.32
N GLY A 203 -26.96 -4.52 28.45
CA GLY A 203 -28.40 -4.80 28.30
C GLY A 203 -29.05 -5.57 29.47
N ARG A 204 -28.25 -6.37 30.18
CA ARG A 204 -28.74 -7.09 31.38
C ARG A 204 -28.82 -6.21 32.65
N GLY A 205 -27.94 -5.18 32.77
CA GLY A 205 -27.93 -4.26 33.89
C GLY A 205 -29.15 -3.36 33.98
N ASP A 206 -29.82 -3.04 32.89
CA ASP A 206 -30.99 -2.14 32.86
C ASP A 206 -32.34 -2.85 33.13
N ARG A 207 -32.37 -4.19 33.14
CA ARG A 207 -33.58 -4.97 33.40
C ARG A 207 -33.77 -5.33 34.90
N GLY A 208 -32.81 -5.03 35.78
CA GLY A 208 -32.85 -5.36 37.23
C GLY A 208 -33.40 -4.27 38.14
N GLY A 209 -33.75 -3.08 37.64
CA GLY A 209 -33.99 -1.90 38.49
C GLY A 209 -35.41 -1.30 38.49
N ARG A 210 -36.46 -2.02 38.16
CA ARG A 210 -37.85 -1.52 38.33
C ARG A 210 -38.82 -2.57 38.85
N GLY A 211 -38.66 -2.95 40.09
CA GLY A 211 -39.63 -3.66 40.89
C GLY A 211 -39.70 -3.05 42.26
N GLY A 212 -40.69 -2.17 42.53
CA GLY A 212 -40.95 -1.73 43.89
C GLY A 212 -41.84 -0.50 44.05
N ARG A 213 -43.06 -0.75 44.51
CA ARG A 213 -44.02 0.12 45.22
C ARG A 213 -44.92 0.98 44.34
N GLY A 214 -46.18 0.67 44.20
CA GLY A 214 -47.22 0.70 45.27
C GLY A 214 -47.98 2.03 45.19
N GLY A 215 -49.21 2.05 44.68
CA GLY A 215 -50.08 3.21 44.72
C GLY A 215 -51.49 2.88 44.20
N ARG A 216 -52.43 2.73 45.15
CA ARG A 216 -53.89 2.56 44.97
C ARG A 216 -54.53 3.74 44.21
N GLY A 217 -55.56 3.42 43.40
CA GLY A 217 -56.79 4.26 43.36
C GLY A 217 -57.12 4.87 42.00
N GLY A 218 -58.30 4.60 41.50
CA GLY A 218 -58.98 5.46 40.52
C GLY A 218 -59.81 4.73 39.47
N ARG A 219 -61.12 4.65 39.75
CA ARG A 219 -62.22 4.19 38.89
C ARG A 219 -62.37 5.07 37.60
N GLY A 220 -62.79 4.41 36.52
CA GLY A 220 -63.79 4.99 35.63
C GLY A 220 -63.31 5.36 34.23
N GLY A 221 -63.95 4.83 33.22
CA GLY A 221 -63.95 5.38 31.87
C GLY A 221 -64.02 4.32 30.75
N ARG A 222 -65.23 3.94 30.38
CA ARG A 222 -65.53 3.25 29.11
C ARG A 222 -65.13 4.16 27.93
N GLY A 223 -64.50 3.57 26.91
CA GLY A 223 -64.32 4.24 25.61
C GLY A 223 -63.79 3.24 24.61
N ASP A 224 -64.69 2.64 23.86
CA ASP A 224 -64.43 1.82 22.69
C ASP A 224 -63.75 2.67 21.62
N HIS A 225 -62.55 2.28 21.19
CA HIS A 225 -62.06 2.52 19.82
C HIS A 225 -61.16 1.35 19.40
N ALA A 226 -61.75 0.56 18.55
CA ALA A 226 -61.08 -0.50 17.79
C ALA A 226 -60.15 0.08 16.72
N GLY A 227 -59.01 -0.55 16.52
CA GLY A 227 -58.39 -0.68 15.23
C GLY A 227 -57.14 0.14 14.96
N ALA A 228 -56.12 -0.57 14.60
CA ALA A 228 -54.84 -0.19 13.99
C ALA A 228 -53.64 0.02 14.94
N GLY A 229 -53.05 -1.10 15.42
CA GLY A 229 -51.81 -1.04 16.23
C GLY A 229 -50.95 -2.30 16.26
N THR A 230 -51.30 -3.39 15.55
CA THR A 230 -50.65 -4.70 15.72
C THR A 230 -49.53 -5.03 14.76
N ALA A 231 -49.34 -4.24 13.69
CA ALA A 231 -48.30 -4.56 12.68
C ALA A 231 -46.90 -3.96 12.97
N ALA A 232 -46.81 -2.91 13.81
CA ALA A 232 -45.49 -2.30 14.15
C ALA A 232 -44.84 -2.97 15.36
N GLY A 233 -45.65 -3.48 16.30
CA GLY A 233 -45.14 -4.15 17.52
C GLY A 233 -44.50 -5.52 17.27
N THR A 234 -44.99 -6.27 16.29
CA THR A 234 -44.47 -7.58 15.94
C THR A 234 -43.12 -7.52 15.20
N ARG A 235 -42.90 -6.47 14.38
CA ARG A 235 -41.60 -6.25 13.70
C ARG A 235 -40.48 -5.86 14.66
N THR A 236 -40.77 -5.06 15.68
CA THR A 236 -39.78 -4.70 16.70
C THR A 236 -39.48 -5.83 17.68
N ALA A 237 -40.42 -6.71 17.99
CA ALA A 237 -40.21 -7.88 18.80
C ALA A 237 -39.38 -8.97 18.09
N ALA A 238 -39.67 -9.20 16.79
CA ALA A 238 -38.91 -10.14 15.96
C ALA A 238 -37.46 -9.63 15.71
N ALA A 239 -37.25 -8.32 15.50
CA ALA A 239 -35.94 -7.74 15.37
C ALA A 239 -35.13 -7.85 16.68
N ARG A 240 -35.77 -7.64 17.86
CA ARG A 240 -35.14 -7.81 19.18
C ARG A 240 -34.80 -9.26 19.53
N ALA A 241 -35.56 -10.23 19.02
CA ALA A 241 -35.28 -11.65 19.23
C ALA A 241 -34.17 -12.18 18.30
N ALA A 242 -33.95 -11.56 17.14
CA ALA A 242 -32.94 -11.96 16.16
C ALA A 242 -31.52 -11.48 16.54
N GLU A 243 -31.37 -10.41 17.34
CA GLU A 243 -30.06 -9.88 17.76
C GLU A 243 -29.23 -10.87 18.60
N PRO A 244 -29.75 -11.53 19.65
CA PRO A 244 -28.98 -12.49 20.45
C PRO A 244 -28.59 -13.75 19.70
N GLU A 245 -29.38 -14.17 18.71
CA GLU A 245 -29.05 -15.33 17.86
C GLU A 245 -27.91 -14.99 16.87
N ALA A 246 -27.90 -13.77 16.35
CA ALA A 246 -26.84 -13.31 15.45
C ALA A 246 -25.51 -13.11 16.20
N GLU A 247 -25.52 -12.59 17.42
CA GLU A 247 -24.35 -12.44 18.30
C GLU A 247 -23.79 -13.80 18.73
N GLY A 248 -24.64 -14.74 19.09
CA GLY A 248 -24.25 -16.11 19.37
C GLY A 248 -23.64 -16.83 18.18
N ALA A 249 -24.17 -16.60 16.97
CA ALA A 249 -23.64 -17.13 15.73
C ALA A 249 -22.26 -16.51 15.40
N LEU A 250 -22.07 -15.20 15.63
CA LEU A 250 -20.79 -14.54 15.45
C LEU A 250 -19.73 -15.10 16.40
N SER A 251 -20.05 -15.23 17.68
CA SER A 251 -19.14 -15.75 18.70
C SER A 251 -18.72 -17.20 18.41
N ALA A 252 -19.68 -18.06 18.10
CA ALA A 252 -19.42 -19.45 17.73
C ALA A 252 -18.62 -19.56 16.41
N GLY A 253 -18.90 -18.69 15.44
CA GLY A 253 -18.18 -18.60 14.18
C GLY A 253 -16.76 -18.08 14.32
N ALA A 254 -16.56 -17.07 15.18
CA ALA A 254 -15.27 -16.40 15.37
C ALA A 254 -14.20 -17.34 15.93
N ALA A 255 -14.53 -18.22 16.86
CA ALA A 255 -13.58 -19.21 17.39
C ALA A 255 -13.07 -20.15 16.29
N ARG A 256 -13.98 -20.62 15.42
CA ARG A 256 -13.62 -21.50 14.28
C ARG A 256 -12.88 -20.73 13.19
N ALA A 257 -13.27 -19.48 12.92
CA ALA A 257 -12.57 -18.60 12.00
C ALA A 257 -11.14 -18.32 12.47
N GLY A 258 -10.96 -18.04 13.77
CA GLY A 258 -9.66 -17.86 14.38
C GLY A 258 -8.77 -19.09 14.23
N ALA A 259 -9.28 -20.28 14.56
CA ALA A 259 -8.53 -21.53 14.41
C ALA A 259 -8.15 -21.82 12.95
N LEU A 260 -9.03 -21.51 11.98
CA LEU A 260 -8.74 -21.68 10.55
C LEU A 260 -7.63 -20.70 10.10
N LEU A 261 -7.75 -19.43 10.42
CA LEU A 261 -6.77 -18.40 10.08
C LEU A 261 -5.42 -18.69 10.74
N ASP A 262 -5.42 -19.02 12.03
CA ASP A 262 -4.22 -19.37 12.77
C ASP A 262 -3.47 -20.52 12.09
N ARG A 263 -4.17 -21.60 11.76
CA ARG A 263 -3.59 -22.74 11.04
C ARG A 263 -3.02 -22.34 9.68
N GLN A 264 -3.76 -21.59 8.87
CA GLN A 264 -3.34 -21.20 7.52
C GLN A 264 -2.12 -20.28 7.56
N LEU A 265 -2.13 -19.27 8.44
CA LEU A 265 -1.06 -18.26 8.54
C LEU A 265 0.19 -18.84 9.24
N THR A 266 0.03 -19.73 10.21
CA THR A 266 1.17 -20.46 10.80
C THR A 266 1.84 -21.34 9.75
N LEU A 267 1.07 -22.08 8.94
CA LEU A 267 1.63 -22.86 7.84
C LEU A 267 2.34 -21.97 6.79
N ALA A 268 1.74 -20.83 6.44
CA ALA A 268 2.36 -19.87 5.53
C ALA A 268 3.66 -19.30 6.11
N ARG A 269 3.67 -18.96 7.41
CA ARG A 269 4.87 -18.52 8.13
C ARG A 269 5.98 -19.59 8.11
N THR A 270 5.65 -20.85 8.42
CA THR A 270 6.64 -21.94 8.40
C THR A 270 7.26 -22.12 7.02
N ARG A 271 6.44 -22.06 5.95
CA ARG A 271 6.94 -22.12 4.57
C ARG A 271 7.84 -20.92 4.25
N ALA A 272 7.46 -19.71 4.67
CA ALA A 272 8.24 -18.51 4.46
C ALA A 272 9.57 -18.58 5.22
N HIS A 273 9.58 -19.08 6.45
CA HIS A 273 10.77 -19.34 7.24
C HIS A 273 11.73 -20.33 6.54
N SER A 274 11.20 -21.47 6.08
CA SER A 274 12.02 -22.44 5.35
C SER A 274 12.61 -21.84 4.06
N ALA A 275 11.82 -21.04 3.32
CA ALA A 275 12.31 -20.35 2.13
C ALA A 275 13.39 -19.30 2.47
N ALA A 276 13.27 -18.58 3.58
CA ALA A 276 14.26 -17.63 4.05
C ALA A 276 15.59 -18.34 4.41
N LEU A 277 15.53 -19.46 5.13
CA LEU A 277 16.73 -20.28 5.46
C LEU A 277 17.41 -20.80 4.19
N GLN A 278 16.63 -21.33 3.23
CA GLN A 278 17.17 -21.78 1.95
C GLN A 278 17.80 -20.63 1.15
N ALA A 279 17.17 -19.46 1.15
CA ALA A 279 17.73 -18.29 0.48
C ALA A 279 19.06 -17.86 1.09
N LEU A 280 19.14 -17.78 2.43
CA LEU A 280 20.35 -17.40 3.16
C LEU A 280 21.50 -18.42 3.02
N GLY A 281 21.22 -19.69 2.74
CA GLY A 281 22.21 -20.72 2.44
C GLY A 281 22.59 -20.84 0.95
N SER A 282 21.98 -20.04 0.07
CA SER A 282 22.20 -20.16 -1.37
C SER A 282 23.45 -19.42 -1.87
N SER A 283 24.04 -19.92 -2.97
CA SER A 283 25.12 -19.21 -3.66
C SER A 283 24.70 -17.82 -4.16
N ARG A 284 23.42 -17.66 -4.51
CA ARG A 284 22.84 -16.37 -4.89
C ARG A 284 22.95 -15.35 -3.75
N PHE A 285 22.64 -15.76 -2.52
CA PHE A 285 22.77 -14.90 -1.35
C PHE A 285 24.23 -14.53 -1.07
N HIS A 286 25.17 -15.48 -1.21
CA HIS A 286 26.58 -15.18 -1.04
C HIS A 286 27.06 -14.14 -2.05
N ALA A 287 26.65 -14.25 -3.31
CA ALA A 287 26.96 -13.24 -4.33
C ALA A 287 26.39 -11.86 -3.97
N VAL A 288 25.16 -11.79 -3.40
CA VAL A 288 24.59 -10.52 -2.90
C VAL A 288 25.42 -9.96 -1.75
N ALA A 289 25.79 -10.80 -0.79
CA ALA A 289 26.59 -10.37 0.36
C ALA A 289 27.98 -9.87 -0.07
N ASP A 290 28.62 -10.54 -1.03
CA ASP A 290 29.89 -10.11 -1.63
C ASP A 290 29.73 -8.77 -2.37
N SER A 291 28.67 -8.59 -3.16
CA SER A 291 28.39 -7.32 -3.85
C SER A 291 28.17 -6.17 -2.86
N VAL A 292 27.47 -6.43 -1.74
CA VAL A 292 27.29 -5.43 -0.66
C VAL A 292 28.60 -5.20 0.11
N ALA A 293 29.46 -6.20 0.27
CA ALA A 293 30.78 -6.03 0.87
C ALA A 293 31.70 -5.16 0.00
N VAL A 294 31.66 -5.35 -1.33
CA VAL A 294 32.32 -4.46 -2.29
C VAL A 294 31.78 -3.04 -2.16
N LEU A 295 30.43 -2.88 -2.14
CA LEU A 295 29.78 -1.58 -1.98
C LEU A 295 30.14 -0.89 -0.64
N ALA A 296 30.50 -1.64 0.40
CA ALA A 296 30.93 -1.08 1.68
C ALA A 296 32.37 -0.51 1.65
N SER A 297 33.16 -0.87 0.65
CA SER A 297 34.55 -0.40 0.47
C SER A 297 34.69 0.53 -0.73
N GLU A 298 33.97 0.26 -1.82
CA GLU A 298 34.07 1.00 -3.07
C GLU A 298 32.69 1.05 -3.73
N ALA A 299 32.13 2.26 -3.87
CA ALA A 299 30.88 2.46 -4.60
C ALA A 299 31.18 2.52 -6.10
N PRO A 300 30.55 1.68 -6.93
CA PRO A 300 30.75 1.68 -8.39
C PRO A 300 30.00 2.86 -9.00
N LEU A 301 30.67 4.01 -9.04
CA LEU A 301 30.15 5.26 -9.55
C LEU A 301 30.66 5.51 -10.98
N ASP A 302 29.85 6.18 -11.79
CA ASP A 302 30.33 6.77 -13.04
C ASP A 302 31.33 7.90 -12.70
N ARG A 303 32.56 7.79 -13.17
CA ARG A 303 33.63 8.68 -12.77
C ARG A 303 33.37 10.13 -13.14
N ALA A 304 32.84 10.39 -14.34
CA ALA A 304 32.59 11.75 -14.81
C ALA A 304 31.42 12.41 -14.06
N ALA A 305 30.34 11.64 -13.86
CA ALA A 305 29.16 12.11 -13.14
C ALA A 305 29.41 12.28 -11.64
N ALA A 306 30.30 11.47 -11.06
CA ALA A 306 30.64 11.51 -9.64
C ALA A 306 31.48 12.76 -9.26
N GLU A 307 32.23 13.32 -10.18
CA GLU A 307 33.07 14.51 -9.95
C GLU A 307 32.25 15.82 -9.94
N VAL A 308 31.01 15.81 -10.41
CA VAL A 308 30.13 16.99 -10.41
C VAL A 308 29.85 17.44 -8.97
N PRO A 309 29.79 18.77 -8.67
CA PRO A 309 29.41 19.26 -7.36
C PRO A 309 28.11 18.67 -6.86
N ALA A 310 28.06 18.19 -5.62
CA ALA A 310 26.89 17.55 -5.04
C ALA A 310 25.64 18.44 -5.07
N ALA A 311 25.82 19.73 -4.87
CA ALA A 311 24.75 20.73 -4.91
C ALA A 311 24.10 20.90 -6.30
N GLU A 312 24.78 20.50 -7.37
CA GLU A 312 24.28 20.56 -8.73
C GLU A 312 23.65 19.22 -9.16
N ALA A 313 24.27 18.09 -8.80
CA ALA A 313 23.89 16.78 -9.32
C ALA A 313 22.79 16.08 -8.50
N LEU A 314 22.83 16.15 -7.16
CA LEU A 314 21.94 15.35 -6.31
C LEU A 314 20.53 15.92 -6.16
N PRO A 315 20.31 17.24 -5.92
CA PRO A 315 18.98 17.79 -5.72
C PRO A 315 18.01 17.58 -6.89
N PRO A 316 18.40 17.75 -8.17
CA PRO A 316 17.50 17.52 -9.30
C PRO A 316 16.98 16.08 -9.39
N LEU A 317 17.81 15.09 -9.03
CA LEU A 317 17.42 13.67 -9.02
C LEU A 317 16.47 13.37 -7.87
N ALA A 318 16.74 13.91 -6.69
CA ALA A 318 15.85 13.78 -5.53
C ALA A 318 14.49 14.47 -5.78
N GLU A 319 14.51 15.66 -6.40
CA GLU A 319 13.29 16.37 -6.79
C GLU A 319 12.50 15.61 -7.86
N GLN A 320 13.16 14.96 -8.82
CA GLN A 320 12.48 14.11 -9.78
C GLN A 320 11.76 12.93 -9.10
N ALA A 321 12.38 12.32 -8.08
CA ALA A 321 11.72 11.28 -7.30
C ALA A 321 10.49 11.84 -6.55
N HIS A 322 10.59 13.05 -6.00
CA HIS A 322 9.47 13.72 -5.34
C HIS A 322 8.35 14.13 -6.32
N ARG A 323 8.67 14.63 -7.51
CA ARG A 323 7.68 14.94 -8.56
C ARG A 323 6.90 13.68 -8.98
N ARG A 324 7.58 12.54 -9.20
CA ARG A 324 6.91 11.26 -9.48
C ARG A 324 5.94 10.84 -8.38
N LEU A 325 6.30 11.11 -7.12
CA LEU A 325 5.42 10.89 -6.00
C LEU A 325 4.20 11.83 -6.07
N ALA A 326 4.40 13.12 -6.28
CA ALA A 326 3.33 14.11 -6.36
C ALA A 326 2.34 13.77 -7.49
N ASP A 327 2.82 13.39 -8.67
CA ASP A 327 2.01 12.97 -9.81
C ASP A 327 1.17 11.72 -9.48
N ALA A 328 1.79 10.74 -8.83
CA ALA A 328 1.08 9.52 -8.43
C ALA A 328 0.03 9.79 -7.35
N VAL A 329 0.28 10.71 -6.43
CA VAL A 329 -0.71 11.13 -5.42
C VAL A 329 -1.85 11.92 -6.06
N ALA A 330 -1.57 12.80 -7.02
CA ALA A 330 -2.59 13.54 -7.75
C ALA A 330 -3.55 12.60 -8.52
N ALA A 331 -3.07 11.42 -8.93
CA ALA A 331 -3.88 10.38 -9.56
C ALA A 331 -4.72 9.53 -8.58
N LEU A 332 -4.50 9.66 -7.26
CA LEU A 332 -5.30 8.93 -6.27
C LEU A 332 -6.71 9.52 -6.14
N PRO A 333 -7.75 8.70 -5.88
CA PRO A 333 -9.11 9.16 -5.63
C PRO A 333 -9.24 9.74 -4.21
N LEU A 334 -8.49 10.80 -3.88
CA LEU A 334 -8.43 11.38 -2.54
C LEU A 334 -9.78 11.95 -2.09
N SER A 335 -10.57 12.53 -3.00
CA SER A 335 -11.93 13.02 -2.69
C SER A 335 -12.84 11.93 -2.13
N ARG A 336 -12.72 10.69 -2.64
CA ARG A 336 -13.48 9.54 -2.11
C ARG A 336 -12.95 9.10 -0.74
N ALA A 337 -11.65 9.16 -0.52
CA ALA A 337 -11.03 8.84 0.77
C ALA A 337 -11.43 9.82 1.89
N GLY A 338 -11.91 11.02 1.53
CA GLY A 338 -12.43 12.03 2.45
C GLY A 338 -13.80 11.72 3.04
N HIS A 339 -14.55 10.79 2.46
CA HIS A 339 -15.91 10.49 2.91
C HIS A 339 -15.89 9.36 3.94
N PRO A 340 -16.53 9.54 5.13
CA PRO A 340 -16.52 8.55 6.21
C PRO A 340 -17.24 7.23 5.85
N TYR A 341 -18.07 7.24 4.82
CA TYR A 341 -18.79 6.06 4.33
C TYR A 341 -18.58 5.90 2.82
N ASN A 342 -17.66 5.05 2.45
CA ASN A 342 -17.46 4.65 1.07
C ASN A 342 -17.87 3.18 0.89
N ALA A 343 -19.17 2.93 0.63
CA ALA A 343 -19.69 1.59 0.41
C ALA A 343 -19.01 0.88 -0.77
N ASP A 344 -18.61 1.64 -1.80
CA ASP A 344 -17.88 1.10 -2.95
C ASP A 344 -16.51 0.55 -2.55
N ALA A 345 -15.88 1.10 -1.52
CA ALA A 345 -14.60 0.62 -1.02
C ALA A 345 -14.71 -0.72 -0.31
N LEU A 346 -15.86 -1.04 0.29
CA LEU A 346 -16.12 -2.35 0.90
C LEU A 346 -16.27 -3.45 -0.17
N ALA A 347 -16.80 -3.08 -1.33
CA ALA A 347 -16.89 -3.97 -2.50
C ALA A 347 -15.60 -3.99 -3.32
N ALA A 348 -14.58 -3.23 -2.92
CA ALA A 348 -13.38 -3.00 -3.70
C ALA A 348 -12.55 -4.26 -3.92
N ASP A 349 -12.29 -4.51 -5.18
CA ASP A 349 -11.30 -5.47 -5.66
C ASP A 349 -9.87 -4.98 -5.33
N HIS A 350 -8.92 -5.92 -5.26
CA HIS A 350 -7.48 -5.65 -5.12
C HIS A 350 -6.93 -4.59 -6.09
N ARG A 351 -7.57 -4.41 -7.25
CA ARG A 351 -7.22 -3.39 -8.24
C ARG A 351 -7.31 -1.97 -7.70
N GLN A 352 -8.20 -1.71 -6.76
CA GLN A 352 -8.33 -0.39 -6.14
C GLN A 352 -7.23 -0.09 -5.12
N ASP A 353 -6.54 -1.12 -4.63
CA ASP A 353 -5.42 -0.97 -3.69
C ASP A 353 -4.08 -0.74 -4.42
N ALA A 354 -3.97 -1.13 -5.71
CA ALA A 354 -2.73 -1.04 -6.48
C ALA A 354 -2.13 0.38 -6.58
N PRO A 355 -2.90 1.45 -6.87
CA PRO A 355 -2.36 2.81 -6.88
C PRO A 355 -1.78 3.25 -5.54
N TRP A 356 -2.40 2.84 -4.43
CA TRP A 356 -1.92 3.12 -3.07
C TRP A 356 -0.61 2.39 -2.76
N HIS A 357 -0.45 1.16 -3.25
CA HIS A 357 0.81 0.43 -3.15
C HIS A 357 1.92 1.10 -3.95
N GLN A 358 1.61 1.64 -5.13
CA GLN A 358 2.56 2.43 -5.92
C GLN A 358 2.99 3.70 -5.17
N VAL A 359 2.05 4.48 -4.66
CA VAL A 359 2.36 5.69 -3.87
C VAL A 359 3.20 5.34 -2.64
N ARG A 360 2.92 4.22 -1.95
CA ARG A 360 3.75 3.73 -0.83
C ARG A 360 5.21 3.50 -1.24
N ALA A 361 5.44 2.92 -2.41
CA ALA A 361 6.81 2.72 -2.93
C ALA A 361 7.48 4.07 -3.22
N LEU A 362 6.77 5.01 -3.85
CA LEU A 362 7.28 6.33 -4.19
C LEU A 362 7.54 7.22 -2.96
N VAL A 363 6.71 7.15 -1.91
CA VAL A 363 6.97 7.81 -0.62
C VAL A 363 8.31 7.35 -0.03
N ARG A 364 8.60 6.05 -0.09
CA ARG A 364 9.89 5.51 0.39
C ARG A 364 11.06 5.98 -0.47
N LEU A 365 10.91 5.98 -1.80
CA LEU A 365 11.94 6.48 -2.72
C LEU A 365 12.24 7.96 -2.44
N SER A 366 11.22 8.81 -2.37
CA SER A 366 11.37 10.24 -2.08
C SER A 366 12.03 10.46 -0.72
N ARG A 367 11.63 9.73 0.33
CA ARG A 367 12.23 9.83 1.65
C ARG A 367 13.70 9.45 1.64
N TYR A 368 14.07 8.33 1.02
CA TYR A 368 15.46 7.88 0.97
C TYR A 368 16.34 8.81 0.11
N ALA A 369 15.77 9.40 -0.94
CA ALA A 369 16.45 10.44 -1.70
C ALA A 369 16.74 11.68 -0.83
N GLN A 370 15.79 12.10 0.01
CA GLN A 370 16.01 13.18 0.97
C GLN A 370 17.05 12.85 2.04
N GLU A 371 17.11 11.61 2.52
CA GLU A 371 18.15 11.17 3.46
C GLU A 371 19.58 11.36 2.90
N VAL A 372 19.73 11.34 1.56
CA VAL A 372 21.04 11.62 0.90
C VAL A 372 21.33 13.10 0.79
N VAL A 373 20.36 13.90 0.32
CA VAL A 373 20.58 15.31 0.00
C VAL A 373 20.43 16.25 1.20
N ALA A 374 19.65 15.85 2.20
CA ALA A 374 19.34 16.66 3.38
C ALA A 374 19.16 15.77 4.63
N PRO A 375 20.23 15.12 5.12
CA PRO A 375 20.13 14.12 6.19
C PRO A 375 19.52 14.69 7.49
N ASP A 376 19.75 15.98 7.77
CA ASP A 376 19.28 16.65 8.99
C ASP A 376 17.88 17.29 8.83
N HIS A 377 17.30 17.24 7.64
CA HIS A 377 16.03 17.91 7.29
C HIS A 377 15.02 16.91 6.71
N ALA A 378 14.81 15.78 7.39
CA ALA A 378 13.80 14.82 6.99
C ALA A 378 12.39 15.45 7.03
N ASP A 379 11.64 15.38 5.93
CA ASP A 379 10.25 15.85 5.90
C ASP A 379 9.36 14.91 6.75
N PRO A 380 8.83 15.38 7.90
CA PRO A 380 8.00 14.54 8.77
C PRO A 380 6.73 14.06 8.07
N ARG A 381 6.22 14.79 7.06
CA ARG A 381 5.05 14.40 6.29
C ARG A 381 5.30 13.12 5.50
N LEU A 382 6.49 12.94 4.92
CA LEU A 382 6.83 11.68 4.23
C LEU A 382 6.90 10.49 5.18
N LEU A 383 7.32 10.70 6.42
CA LEU A 383 7.32 9.66 7.43
C LEU A 383 5.89 9.27 7.83
N GLU A 384 5.04 10.25 8.15
CA GLU A 384 3.65 10.04 8.54
C GLU A 384 2.81 9.44 7.39
N ALA A 385 2.98 9.95 6.16
CA ALA A 385 2.39 9.38 4.95
C ALA A 385 2.82 7.92 4.75
N GLY A 386 4.10 7.63 4.95
CA GLY A 386 4.64 6.28 4.92
C GLY A 386 3.95 5.37 5.92
N HIS A 387 3.80 5.79 7.17
CA HIS A 387 3.09 5.03 8.21
C HIS A 387 1.61 4.78 7.87
N ALA A 388 0.92 5.78 7.30
CA ALA A 388 -0.46 5.60 6.86
C ALA A 388 -0.56 4.54 5.75
N LEU A 389 0.35 4.57 4.78
CA LEU A 389 0.38 3.61 3.67
C LEU A 389 0.85 2.20 4.07
N GLU A 390 1.69 2.06 5.09
CA GLU A 390 1.99 0.74 5.67
C GLU A 390 0.75 0.16 6.36
N ARG A 391 0.00 0.96 7.15
CA ARG A 391 -1.28 0.52 7.73
C ARG A 391 -2.30 0.12 6.66
N HIS A 392 -2.38 0.88 5.54
CA HIS A 392 -3.20 0.54 4.39
C HIS A 392 -2.86 -0.83 3.84
N ARG A 393 -1.57 -1.08 3.55
CA ARG A 393 -1.10 -2.38 3.05
C ARG A 393 -1.46 -3.51 4.00
N ASP A 394 -1.14 -3.36 5.27
CA ASP A 394 -1.34 -4.42 6.27
C ASP A 394 -2.83 -4.76 6.43
N ALA A 395 -3.71 -3.76 6.37
CA ALA A 395 -5.16 -3.95 6.41
C ALA A 395 -5.69 -4.62 5.13
N ALA A 396 -5.21 -4.18 3.95
CA ALA A 396 -5.61 -4.77 2.67
C ALA A 396 -5.21 -6.25 2.56
N GLU A 397 -3.97 -6.58 2.98
CA GLU A 397 -3.49 -7.96 3.01
C GLU A 397 -4.24 -8.82 4.03
N ALA A 398 -4.63 -8.25 5.19
CA ALA A 398 -5.44 -8.94 6.19
C ALA A 398 -6.87 -9.19 5.68
N ALA A 399 -7.49 -8.21 5.01
CA ALA A 399 -8.80 -8.38 4.36
C ALA A 399 -8.75 -9.49 3.30
N ALA A 400 -7.70 -9.50 2.48
CA ALA A 400 -7.50 -10.53 1.46
C ALA A 400 -7.35 -11.94 2.08
N ALA A 401 -6.64 -12.06 3.20
CA ALA A 401 -6.48 -13.33 3.92
C ALA A 401 -7.82 -13.83 4.50
N ALA A 402 -8.63 -12.93 5.10
CA ALA A 402 -9.97 -13.28 5.59
C ALA A 402 -10.89 -13.73 4.45
N ALA A 403 -10.88 -13.02 3.32
CA ALA A 403 -11.62 -13.40 2.12
C ALA A 403 -11.16 -14.74 1.53
N ALA A 404 -9.85 -15.01 1.53
CA ALA A 404 -9.31 -16.30 1.09
C ALA A 404 -9.75 -17.45 2.01
N ALA A 405 -9.71 -17.25 3.33
CA ALA A 405 -10.18 -18.23 4.31
C ALA A 405 -11.69 -18.52 4.16
N ALA A 406 -12.50 -17.50 3.85
CA ALA A 406 -13.94 -17.66 3.62
C ALA A 406 -14.27 -18.52 2.38
N ARG A 407 -13.34 -18.67 1.44
CA ARG A 407 -13.47 -19.56 0.27
C ARG A 407 -13.07 -21.01 0.54
N THR A 408 -12.73 -21.36 1.78
CA THR A 408 -12.40 -22.75 2.15
C THR A 408 -13.61 -23.66 1.87
N PRO A 409 -13.45 -24.76 1.11
CA PRO A 409 -14.56 -25.67 0.81
C PRO A 409 -15.22 -26.23 2.08
N ARG A 410 -16.56 -26.32 2.06
CA ARG A 410 -17.38 -26.89 3.17
C ARG A 410 -17.23 -26.13 4.49
N ILE A 411 -16.93 -24.83 4.44
CA ILE A 411 -16.89 -24.00 5.64
C ILE A 411 -18.28 -23.88 6.27
N ALA A 412 -18.37 -23.91 7.60
CA ALA A 412 -19.64 -23.75 8.30
C ALA A 412 -20.18 -22.32 8.11
N PRO A 413 -21.50 -22.12 7.95
CA PRO A 413 -22.09 -20.78 7.71
C PRO A 413 -21.71 -19.72 8.75
N ALA A 414 -21.71 -20.07 10.04
CA ALA A 414 -21.31 -19.16 11.12
C ALA A 414 -19.83 -18.74 10.99
N THR A 415 -18.95 -19.65 10.54
CA THR A 415 -17.53 -19.35 10.30
C THR A 415 -17.37 -18.42 9.07
N ALA A 416 -18.12 -18.69 8.00
CA ALA A 416 -18.12 -17.83 6.81
C ALA A 416 -18.61 -16.42 7.14
N TYR A 417 -19.67 -16.31 7.95
CA TYR A 417 -20.19 -15.05 8.44
C TYR A 417 -19.13 -14.28 9.26
N ALA A 418 -18.49 -14.93 10.23
CA ALA A 418 -17.44 -14.30 11.05
C ALA A 418 -16.26 -13.81 10.18
N LEU A 419 -15.85 -14.57 9.16
CA LEU A 419 -14.80 -14.16 8.22
C LEU A 419 -15.26 -13.01 7.31
N GLY A 420 -16.53 -12.94 6.94
CA GLY A 420 -17.12 -11.81 6.20
C GLY A 420 -17.10 -10.52 7.03
N VAL A 421 -17.51 -10.60 8.30
CA VAL A 421 -17.43 -9.47 9.24
C VAL A 421 -15.98 -9.01 9.43
N LEU A 422 -15.06 -9.95 9.62
CA LEU A 422 -13.63 -9.66 9.75
C LEU A 422 -13.05 -9.01 8.49
N HIS A 423 -13.44 -9.50 7.31
CA HIS A 423 -13.06 -8.89 6.03
C HIS A 423 -13.53 -7.43 5.96
N ALA A 424 -14.80 -7.16 6.30
CA ALA A 424 -15.37 -5.82 6.31
C ALA A 424 -14.64 -4.91 7.33
N ASP A 425 -14.35 -5.41 8.55
CA ASP A 425 -13.56 -4.67 9.56
C ASP A 425 -12.20 -4.25 9.01
N GLN A 426 -11.49 -5.15 8.33
CA GLN A 426 -10.20 -4.83 7.74
C GLN A 426 -10.32 -3.88 6.52
N ARG A 427 -11.40 -3.93 5.75
CA ARG A 427 -11.67 -2.94 4.70
C ARG A 427 -11.96 -1.55 5.28
N HIS A 428 -12.63 -1.43 6.41
CA HIS A 428 -12.76 -0.16 7.12
C HIS A 428 -11.41 0.39 7.58
N GLU A 429 -10.50 -0.46 8.05
CA GLU A 429 -9.12 -0.07 8.40
C GLU A 429 -8.33 0.43 7.18
N VAL A 430 -8.57 -0.15 5.98
CA VAL A 430 -8.02 0.36 4.72
C VAL A 430 -8.49 1.79 4.47
N GLU A 431 -9.80 2.06 4.60
CA GLU A 431 -10.35 3.41 4.41
C GLU A 431 -9.84 4.40 5.47
N ALA A 432 -9.75 3.97 6.73
CA ALA A 432 -9.17 4.80 7.78
C ALA A 432 -7.70 5.18 7.48
N ALA A 433 -6.93 4.26 6.92
CA ALA A 433 -5.55 4.51 6.51
C ALA A 433 -5.45 5.48 5.31
N ARG A 434 -6.34 5.35 4.32
CA ARG A 434 -6.47 6.28 3.19
C ARG A 434 -6.83 7.69 3.64
N PHE A 435 -7.80 7.78 4.56
CA PHE A 435 -8.19 9.04 5.19
C PHE A 435 -7.01 9.68 5.93
N ALA A 436 -6.29 8.91 6.75
CA ALA A 436 -5.12 9.39 7.47
C ALA A 436 -4.02 9.90 6.52
N PHE A 437 -3.77 9.21 5.40
CA PHE A 437 -2.86 9.68 4.38
C PHE A 437 -3.31 11.00 3.76
N GLY A 438 -4.59 11.12 3.37
CA GLY A 438 -5.14 12.36 2.80
C GLY A 438 -4.97 13.56 3.73
N ARG A 439 -5.20 13.39 5.02
CA ARG A 439 -5.00 14.45 6.02
C ARG A 439 -3.54 14.92 6.16
N VAL A 440 -2.60 14.01 6.01
CA VAL A 440 -1.17 14.33 6.05
C VAL A 440 -0.74 15.06 4.78
N TRP A 441 -1.27 14.61 3.64
CA TRP A 441 -0.83 15.13 2.33
C TRP A 441 -1.48 16.45 1.94
N LEU A 442 -2.77 16.64 2.28
CA LEU A 442 -3.58 17.83 1.95
C LEU A 442 -4.09 18.52 3.23
N PRO A 443 -3.25 19.09 4.08
CA PRO A 443 -3.67 19.62 5.38
C PRO A 443 -4.69 20.79 5.29
N GLY A 444 -4.74 21.52 4.15
CA GLY A 444 -5.65 22.64 3.95
C GLY A 444 -7.07 22.27 3.54
N GLU A 445 -7.25 21.22 2.77
CA GLU A 445 -8.56 20.84 2.20
C GLU A 445 -9.46 20.08 3.20
N TRP A 446 -8.87 19.45 4.21
CA TRP A 446 -9.57 18.56 5.15
C TRP A 446 -9.99 19.25 6.46
N SER A 447 -9.65 20.53 6.61
CA SER A 447 -10.05 21.34 7.79
C SER A 447 -11.45 21.95 7.66
N GLY A 448 -12.11 21.85 6.50
CA GLY A 448 -13.38 22.51 6.18
C GLY A 448 -14.67 21.75 6.56
N GLY A 449 -14.57 20.52 7.04
CA GLY A 449 -15.71 19.69 7.40
C GLY A 449 -16.14 19.79 8.87
N ARG A 450 -16.35 20.99 9.40
CA ARG A 450 -17.14 21.16 10.62
C ARG A 450 -18.59 21.40 10.20
N MET A 451 -19.40 20.36 10.24
CA MET A 451 -20.85 20.47 10.44
C MET A 451 -21.15 20.19 11.92
#